data_aa662b60d4605afd25974129461ee51c
#
_entry.id   aa662b60d4605afd25974129461ee51c
#
_cell.length_a   1.000
_cell.length_b   1.000
_cell.length_c   1.000
_cell.angle_alpha   90.00
_cell.angle_beta   90.00
_cell.angle_gamma   90.00
#
_symmetry.space_group_name_H-M   'P 1'
#
loop_
_entity.id
_entity.type
_entity.pdbx_description
1 polymer ?
#
loop_
_entity_poly.entity_id
_entity_poly.type
_entity_poly.pdbx_seq_one_letter_code
_entity_poly.pdbx_strand_id
1 'polypeptide(L)'
;YNWELSKFHVRDIIGDAIESNIPFDKVLETLQEKYEVCWIYPKEASYFAVYPQVHNHWKNVFGENYYELAKTEEFVELVIMIIAAKLGYSLAEIADGLAKAGACASSIANATAALSTKVMPSTLVATATTSGALIDAAGAAPEDE
;
A
#
# COMPACT_ATOMS: atom_id res chain seq x y z
N TYR A 1 -7.53 20.25 -11.31
CA TYR A 1 -8.34 19.26 -12.02
C TYR A 1 -9.50 18.87 -11.10
N ASN A 2 -10.74 19.10 -11.58
CA ASN A 2 -11.94 18.68 -10.86
C ASN A 2 -12.22 17.23 -11.28
N TRP A 3 -11.66 16.26 -10.54
CA TRP A 3 -11.89 14.85 -10.79
C TRP A 3 -13.17 14.44 -10.09
N GLU A 4 -14.10 13.81 -10.82
CA GLU A 4 -15.36 13.35 -10.30
C GLU A 4 -15.65 11.91 -10.73
N LEU A 5 -16.21 11.12 -9.83
CA LEU A 5 -16.79 9.84 -10.19
C LEU A 5 -18.14 10.10 -10.85
N SER A 6 -18.21 9.90 -12.17
CA SER A 6 -19.40 10.17 -12.94
C SER A 6 -20.51 9.17 -12.66
N LYS A 7 -21.72 9.66 -12.38
CA LYS A 7 -22.92 8.81 -12.20
C LYS A 7 -23.23 7.94 -13.41
N PHE A 8 -22.90 8.39 -14.61
CA PHE A 8 -23.09 7.62 -15.83
C PHE A 8 -22.11 6.45 -15.91
N HIS A 9 -20.83 6.68 -15.57
CA HIS A 9 -19.83 5.60 -15.53
C HIS A 9 -20.15 4.57 -14.46
N VAL A 10 -20.62 4.99 -13.28
CA VAL A 10 -21.03 4.05 -12.22
C VAL A 10 -22.15 3.16 -12.71
N ARG A 11 -23.20 3.73 -13.31
CA ARG A 11 -24.32 2.96 -13.85
C ARG A 11 -23.88 2.02 -14.98
N ASP A 12 -23.07 2.50 -15.92
CA ASP A 12 -22.74 1.75 -17.14
C ASP A 12 -21.67 0.68 -16.90
N ILE A 13 -20.76 0.86 -15.92
CA ILE A 13 -19.66 -0.09 -15.65
C ILE A 13 -19.96 -0.98 -14.46
N ILE A 14 -20.52 -0.41 -13.38
CA ILE A 14 -20.73 -1.13 -12.12
C ILE A 14 -22.18 -1.67 -12.04
N GLY A 15 -23.12 -1.07 -12.80
CA GLY A 15 -24.54 -1.43 -12.76
C GLY A 15 -25.30 -0.83 -11.58
N ASP A 16 -24.66 0.06 -10.82
CA ASP A 16 -25.26 0.72 -9.65
C ASP A 16 -25.75 2.13 -10.00
N ALA A 17 -26.64 2.69 -9.21
CA ALA A 17 -27.20 4.01 -9.43
C ALA A 17 -26.80 4.97 -8.30
N ILE A 18 -26.12 6.06 -8.66
CA ILE A 18 -25.87 7.20 -7.78
C ILE A 18 -26.62 8.42 -8.30
N GLU A 19 -27.14 9.26 -7.39
CA GLU A 19 -27.99 10.39 -7.76
C GLU A 19 -27.21 11.51 -8.47
N SER A 20 -25.95 11.74 -8.08
CA SER A 20 -25.09 12.79 -8.62
C SER A 20 -23.64 12.31 -8.76
N ASN A 21 -22.83 13.06 -9.52
CA ASN A 21 -21.38 12.85 -9.54
C ASN A 21 -20.81 13.05 -8.15
N ILE A 22 -19.80 12.24 -7.79
CA ILE A 22 -19.11 12.32 -6.49
C ILE A 22 -17.72 12.91 -6.73
N PRO A 23 -17.35 14.04 -6.10
CA PRO A 23 -16.01 14.59 -6.17
C PRO A 23 -14.97 13.56 -5.70
N PHE A 24 -13.79 13.55 -6.35
CA PHE A 24 -12.73 12.58 -6.07
C PHE A 24 -12.27 12.60 -4.60
N ASP A 25 -12.16 13.77 -4.00
CA ASP A 25 -11.79 13.95 -2.59
C ASP A 25 -12.78 13.22 -1.66
N LYS A 26 -14.07 13.27 -1.95
CA LYS A 26 -15.09 12.55 -1.17
C LYS A 26 -15.01 11.03 -1.33
N VAL A 27 -14.68 10.55 -2.54
CA VAL A 27 -14.42 9.11 -2.76
C VAL A 27 -13.21 8.69 -1.96
N LEU A 28 -12.11 9.48 -2.01
CA LEU A 28 -10.88 9.17 -1.30
C LEU A 28 -11.06 9.20 0.21
N GLU A 29 -11.75 10.22 0.77
CA GLU A 29 -12.10 10.29 2.19
C GLU A 29 -12.83 9.02 2.65
N THR A 30 -13.88 8.60 1.92
CA THR A 30 -14.66 7.40 2.24
C THR A 30 -13.81 6.12 2.19
N LEU A 31 -12.86 6.03 1.26
CA LEU A 31 -11.93 4.90 1.20
C LEU A 31 -10.95 4.91 2.38
N GLN A 32 -10.44 6.07 2.74
CA GLN A 32 -9.48 6.25 3.84
C GLN A 32 -10.09 6.00 5.23
N GLU A 33 -11.41 6.11 5.38
CA GLU A 33 -12.12 5.70 6.60
C GLU A 33 -12.01 4.20 6.89
N LYS A 34 -11.86 3.37 5.86
CA LYS A 34 -11.89 1.90 5.96
C LYS A 34 -10.59 1.23 5.56
N TYR A 35 -9.79 1.88 4.72
CA TYR A 35 -8.61 1.30 4.10
C TYR A 35 -7.43 2.24 4.20
N GLU A 36 -6.25 1.66 4.33
CA GLU A 36 -5.00 2.40 4.13
C GLU A 36 -4.77 2.56 2.63
N VAL A 37 -4.94 3.77 2.11
CA VAL A 37 -4.82 4.04 0.67
C VAL A 37 -3.45 4.65 0.40
N CYS A 38 -2.64 3.98 -0.42
CA CYS A 38 -1.31 4.41 -0.82
C CYS A 38 -1.27 4.70 -2.33
N TRP A 39 -0.50 5.70 -2.71
CA TRP A 39 -0.21 6.00 -4.11
C TRP A 39 1.25 5.70 -4.42
N ILE A 40 1.50 4.78 -5.36
CA ILE A 40 2.84 4.46 -5.84
C ILE A 40 3.01 5.04 -7.24
N TYR A 41 3.97 5.95 -7.39
CA TYR A 41 4.24 6.65 -8.64
C TYR A 41 5.56 6.18 -9.26
N PRO A 42 5.54 5.49 -10.43
CA PRO A 42 6.75 5.03 -11.09
C PRO A 42 7.47 6.19 -11.77
N LYS A 43 8.75 6.42 -11.40
CA LYS A 43 9.60 7.49 -11.98
C LYS A 43 9.91 7.26 -13.46
N GLU A 44 9.89 6.01 -13.91
CA GLU A 44 10.08 5.64 -15.31
C GLU A 44 8.89 6.00 -16.20
N ALA A 45 7.72 6.30 -15.62
CA ALA A 45 6.58 6.74 -16.39
C ALA A 45 6.89 8.07 -17.09
N SER A 46 6.59 8.15 -18.38
CA SER A 46 6.83 9.35 -19.19
C SER A 46 6.21 10.62 -18.61
N TYR A 47 5.11 10.48 -17.90
CA TYR A 47 4.43 11.59 -17.22
C TYR A 47 5.23 12.17 -16.04
N PHE A 48 6.13 11.42 -15.42
CA PHE A 48 6.90 11.91 -14.28
C PHE A 48 7.77 13.13 -14.65
N ALA A 49 8.50 13.03 -15.77
CA ALA A 49 9.41 14.08 -16.22
C ALA A 49 8.67 15.23 -16.95
N VAL A 50 7.59 14.90 -17.69
CA VAL A 50 6.90 15.85 -18.57
C VAL A 50 5.86 16.70 -17.84
N TYR A 51 5.25 16.15 -16.79
CA TYR A 51 4.16 16.80 -16.06
C TYR A 51 4.40 16.87 -14.55
N PRO A 52 5.39 17.65 -14.08
CA PRO A 52 5.73 17.75 -12.66
C PRO A 52 4.56 18.25 -11.79
N GLN A 53 3.63 19.02 -12.36
CA GLN A 53 2.43 19.46 -11.67
C GLN A 53 1.49 18.28 -11.29
N VAL A 54 1.45 17.21 -12.10
CA VAL A 54 0.65 16.01 -11.80
C VAL A 54 1.27 15.25 -10.64
N HIS A 55 2.59 15.07 -10.67
CA HIS A 55 3.35 14.48 -9.59
C HIS A 55 3.14 15.23 -8.26
N ASN A 56 3.31 16.54 -8.27
CA ASN A 56 3.12 17.39 -7.09
C ASN A 56 1.68 17.35 -6.57
N HIS A 57 0.69 17.28 -7.47
CA HIS A 57 -0.71 17.15 -7.08
C HIS A 57 -0.93 15.85 -6.26
N TRP A 58 -0.52 14.71 -6.78
CA TRP A 58 -0.69 13.43 -6.09
C TRP A 58 0.12 13.34 -4.79
N LYS A 59 1.31 13.92 -4.77
CA LYS A 59 2.12 14.03 -3.56
C LYS A 59 1.40 14.84 -2.46
N ASN A 60 0.71 15.91 -2.83
CA ASN A 60 -0.07 16.71 -1.88
C ASN A 60 -1.33 15.96 -1.41
N VAL A 61 -2.01 15.23 -2.31
CA VAL A 61 -3.24 14.48 -2.00
C VAL A 61 -2.94 13.31 -1.04
N PHE A 62 -1.88 12.53 -1.30
CA PHE A 62 -1.56 11.33 -0.53
C PHE A 62 -0.57 11.55 0.61
N GLY A 63 0.17 12.69 0.62
CA GLY A 63 1.08 13.04 1.70
C GLY A 63 2.06 11.92 2.06
N GLU A 64 1.96 11.43 3.30
CA GLU A 64 2.80 10.34 3.79
C GLU A 64 2.57 8.99 3.08
N ASN A 65 1.41 8.80 2.48
CA ASN A 65 1.06 7.60 1.72
C ASN A 65 1.39 7.70 0.22
N TYR A 66 2.17 8.71 -0.18
CA TYR A 66 2.71 8.83 -1.53
C TYR A 66 4.13 8.25 -1.60
N TYR A 67 4.38 7.30 -2.48
CA TYR A 67 5.66 6.63 -2.66
C TYR A 67 6.16 6.76 -4.10
N GLU A 68 7.45 7.02 -4.26
CA GLU A 68 8.10 7.07 -5.56
C GLU A 68 8.82 5.75 -5.83
N LEU A 69 8.42 5.06 -6.90
CA LEU A 69 9.05 3.82 -7.35
C LEU A 69 10.16 4.16 -8.34
N ALA A 70 11.40 3.78 -8.04
CA ALA A 70 12.54 4.07 -8.89
C ALA A 70 12.47 3.33 -10.23
N LYS A 71 12.15 2.03 -10.19
CA LYS A 71 11.97 1.16 -11.35
C LYS A 71 10.75 0.29 -11.19
N THR A 72 10.03 0.06 -12.28
CA THR A 72 8.77 -0.71 -12.26
C THR A 72 8.96 -2.14 -11.77
N GLU A 73 10.10 -2.76 -12.05
CA GLU A 73 10.46 -4.12 -11.60
C GLU A 73 10.61 -4.26 -10.08
N GLU A 74 10.77 -3.15 -9.35
CA GLU A 74 10.93 -3.09 -7.89
C GLU A 74 9.59 -2.92 -7.14
N PHE A 75 8.47 -3.02 -7.86
CA PHE A 75 7.14 -2.77 -7.30
C PHE A 75 6.79 -3.71 -6.15
N VAL A 76 7.14 -4.99 -6.28
CA VAL A 76 6.80 -6.02 -5.30
C VAL A 76 7.53 -5.76 -3.98
N GLU A 77 8.83 -5.48 -4.01
CA GLU A 77 9.63 -5.18 -2.84
C GLU A 77 9.12 -3.92 -2.14
N LEU A 78 8.79 -2.87 -2.90
CA LEU A 78 8.24 -1.65 -2.32
C LEU A 78 6.91 -1.91 -1.61
N VAL A 79 5.98 -2.66 -2.22
CA VAL A 79 4.69 -2.99 -1.62
C VAL A 79 4.86 -3.81 -0.34
N ILE A 80 5.72 -4.84 -0.36
CA ILE A 80 6.02 -5.64 0.84
C ILE A 80 6.60 -4.75 1.93
N MET A 81 7.54 -3.86 1.61
CA MET A 81 8.15 -2.96 2.58
C MET A 81 7.12 -1.99 3.18
N ILE A 82 6.22 -1.42 2.37
CA ILE A 82 5.14 -0.54 2.87
C ILE A 82 4.25 -1.30 3.86
N ILE A 83 3.78 -2.49 3.49
CA ILE A 83 2.88 -3.30 4.32
C ILE A 83 3.58 -3.69 5.63
N ALA A 84 4.80 -4.23 5.57
CA ALA A 84 5.53 -4.68 6.74
C ALA A 84 5.89 -3.52 7.68
N ALA A 85 6.29 -2.36 7.14
CA ALA A 85 6.55 -1.17 7.93
C ALA A 85 5.29 -0.67 8.67
N LYS A 86 4.12 -0.71 8.01
CA LYS A 86 2.83 -0.37 8.64
C LYS A 86 2.39 -1.40 9.70
N LEU A 87 2.84 -2.64 9.59
CA LEU A 87 2.67 -3.67 10.62
C LEU A 87 3.67 -3.53 11.79
N GLY A 88 4.58 -2.56 11.75
CA GLY A 88 5.51 -2.24 12.83
C GLY A 88 6.89 -2.91 12.73
N TYR A 89 7.19 -3.60 11.64
CA TYR A 89 8.54 -4.12 11.42
C TYR A 89 9.52 -3.00 11.09
N SER A 90 10.75 -3.10 11.60
CA SER A 90 11.81 -2.16 11.24
C SER A 90 12.27 -2.38 9.79
N LEU A 91 12.77 -1.32 9.15
CA LEU A 91 13.29 -1.43 7.78
C LEU A 91 14.43 -2.45 7.67
N ALA A 92 15.23 -2.63 8.73
CA ALA A 92 16.31 -3.61 8.76
C ALA A 92 15.78 -5.05 8.75
N GLU A 93 14.76 -5.36 9.56
CA GLU A 93 14.11 -6.68 9.58
C GLU A 93 13.46 -7.02 8.25
N ILE A 94 12.79 -6.03 7.63
CA ILE A 94 12.14 -6.21 6.33
C ILE A 94 13.19 -6.46 5.24
N ALA A 95 14.26 -5.67 5.22
CA ALA A 95 15.35 -5.83 4.25
C ALA A 95 16.03 -7.20 4.37
N ASP A 96 16.30 -7.67 5.59
CA ASP A 96 16.85 -9.01 5.85
C ASP A 96 15.89 -10.12 5.37
N GLY A 97 14.59 -9.98 5.65
CA GLY A 97 13.56 -10.90 5.18
C GLY A 97 13.50 -10.99 3.65
N LEU A 98 13.49 -9.83 2.96
CA LEU A 98 13.50 -9.78 1.49
C LEU A 98 14.78 -10.39 0.90
N ALA A 99 15.94 -10.14 1.49
CA ALA A 99 17.20 -10.73 1.06
C ALA A 99 17.19 -12.26 1.20
N LYS A 100 16.67 -12.78 2.30
CA LYS A 100 16.49 -14.24 2.52
C LYS A 100 15.49 -14.85 1.54
N ALA A 101 14.50 -14.08 1.11
CA ALA A 101 13.54 -14.50 0.08
C ALA A 101 14.10 -14.43 -1.34
N GLY A 102 15.32 -13.94 -1.53
CA GLY A 102 15.99 -13.87 -2.83
C GLY A 102 15.76 -12.57 -3.60
N ALA A 103 15.24 -11.52 -2.97
CA ALA A 103 15.10 -10.22 -3.60
C ALA A 103 16.46 -9.58 -3.91
N CYS A 104 16.54 -8.82 -5.01
CA CYS A 104 17.77 -8.17 -5.42
C CYS A 104 18.18 -7.06 -4.44
N ALA A 105 19.46 -6.99 -4.10
CA ALA A 105 19.99 -5.99 -3.17
C ALA A 105 19.71 -4.54 -3.60
N SER A 106 19.74 -4.26 -4.93
CA SER A 106 19.42 -2.94 -5.45
C SER A 106 17.95 -2.60 -5.26
N SER A 107 17.03 -3.56 -5.47
CA SER A 107 15.60 -3.37 -5.26
C SER A 107 15.27 -3.09 -3.78
N ILE A 108 15.90 -3.84 -2.87
CA ILE A 108 15.78 -3.62 -1.43
C ILE A 108 16.29 -2.22 -1.04
N ALA A 109 17.45 -1.81 -1.57
CA ALA A 109 18.04 -0.50 -1.27
C ALA A 109 17.13 0.65 -1.76
N ASN A 110 16.60 0.55 -2.98
CA ASN A 110 15.71 1.56 -3.56
C ASN A 110 14.38 1.66 -2.81
N ALA A 111 13.77 0.52 -2.47
CA ALA A 111 12.56 0.48 -1.68
C ALA A 111 12.78 1.03 -0.25
N THR A 112 13.91 0.70 0.39
CA THR A 112 14.31 1.27 1.67
C THR A 112 14.46 2.79 1.60
N ALA A 113 15.11 3.30 0.55
CA ALA A 113 15.27 4.74 0.35
C ALA A 113 13.91 5.44 0.17
N ALA A 114 12.97 4.83 -0.56
CA ALA A 114 11.63 5.37 -0.76
C ALA A 114 10.83 5.50 0.57
N LEU A 115 11.05 4.59 1.53
CA LEU A 115 10.42 4.66 2.86
C LEU A 115 11.18 5.55 3.84
N SER A 116 12.52 5.59 3.78
CA SER A 116 13.34 6.37 4.73
C SER A 116 13.12 7.88 4.64
N THR A 117 12.59 8.37 3.53
CA THR A 117 12.20 9.78 3.36
C THR A 117 10.89 10.12 4.08
N LYS A 118 10.21 9.12 4.66
CA LYS A 118 8.95 9.24 5.38
C LYS A 118 9.18 9.12 6.88
N VAL A 119 8.69 10.07 7.64
CA VAL A 119 8.60 9.93 9.09
C VAL A 119 7.43 8.98 9.37
N MET A 120 7.72 7.71 9.62
CA MET A 120 6.70 6.75 10.02
C MET A 120 6.18 7.11 11.41
N PRO A 121 4.90 7.49 11.58
CA PRO A 121 4.35 7.66 12.92
C PRO A 121 4.34 6.30 13.62
N SER A 122 5.06 6.20 14.74
CA SER A 122 5.06 5.04 15.64
C SER A 122 3.72 4.91 16.37
N THR A 123 2.66 4.51 15.67
CA THR A 123 1.32 4.37 16.27
C THR A 123 0.58 3.17 15.72
N LEU A 124 1.17 1.96 15.85
CA LEU A 124 0.40 0.70 15.81
C LEU A 124 1.14 -0.40 16.60
N VAL A 125 1.62 -0.07 17.81
CA VAL A 125 2.07 -1.09 18.74
C VAL A 125 1.05 -1.16 19.87
N ALA A 126 -0.07 -1.81 19.65
CA ALA A 126 -0.91 -2.35 20.72
C ALA A 126 -2.12 -3.10 20.16
N THR A 127 -1.97 -4.28 19.54
CA THR A 127 -3.00 -5.34 19.55
C THR A 127 -2.58 -6.61 18.78
N ALA A 128 -1.31 -6.97 18.77
CA ALA A 128 -0.89 -8.28 18.22
C ALA A 128 -0.32 -9.22 19.28
N THR A 129 -0.94 -9.24 20.48
CA THR A 129 -0.59 -10.22 21.51
C THR A 129 -1.85 -10.97 21.89
N THR A 130 -2.45 -11.71 20.98
CA THR A 130 -3.33 -12.87 21.29
C THR A 130 -3.81 -13.51 19.97
N SER A 131 -2.94 -14.18 19.23
CA SER A 131 -3.37 -15.16 18.23
C SER A 131 -2.29 -16.22 17.91
N GLY A 132 -1.53 -16.59 18.93
CA GLY A 132 -0.55 -17.68 18.86
C GLY A 132 -1.01 -18.99 19.50
N ALA A 133 -2.32 -19.23 19.61
CA ALA A 133 -2.83 -20.42 20.31
C ALA A 133 -4.03 -21.06 19.60
N LEU A 134 -3.92 -21.33 18.29
CA LEU A 134 -5.00 -22.02 17.55
C LEU A 134 -4.48 -22.92 16.40
N ILE A 135 -3.30 -23.52 16.53
CA ILE A 135 -2.86 -24.56 15.58
C ILE A 135 -2.24 -25.75 16.35
N ASP A 136 -2.94 -26.26 17.41
CA ASP A 136 -2.48 -27.50 18.09
C ASP A 136 -3.65 -28.37 18.57
N ALA A 137 -4.71 -28.45 17.78
CA ALA A 137 -5.82 -29.36 18.07
C ALA A 137 -6.41 -30.02 16.81
N ALA A 138 -5.53 -30.61 15.97
CA ALA A 138 -5.97 -31.49 14.90
C ALA A 138 -4.94 -32.57 14.65
N GLY A 139 -4.81 -33.53 15.59
CA GLY A 139 -3.89 -34.64 15.49
C GLY A 139 -4.14 -35.74 16.51
N ALA A 140 -5.39 -36.21 16.65
CA ALA A 140 -5.69 -37.46 17.31
C ALA A 140 -6.83 -38.16 16.57
N ALA A 141 -6.48 -39.03 15.63
CA ALA A 141 -7.40 -40.02 15.09
C ALA A 141 -7.59 -41.12 16.14
N PRO A 142 -8.81 -41.65 16.35
CA PRO A 142 -9.01 -42.83 17.14
C PRO A 142 -8.61 -44.07 16.33
N GLU A 143 -7.76 -44.91 16.92
CA GLU A 143 -7.54 -46.26 16.44
C GLU A 143 -8.71 -47.15 16.84
N ASP A 144 -9.19 -47.96 15.86
CA ASP A 144 -10.24 -48.95 15.99
C ASP A 144 -9.87 -50.13 16.92
N GLU A 145 -10.82 -50.52 17.72
CA GLU A 145 -11.09 -51.92 18.08
C GLU A 145 -12.56 -52.27 17.83
#